data_548a659a8c8512629eb789c503811741
#
_entry.id   548a659a8c8512629eb789c503811741
#
_cell.length_a   1.000
_cell.length_b   1.000
_cell.length_c   1.000
_cell.angle_alpha   90.00
_cell.angle_beta   90.00
_cell.angle_gamma   90.00
#
_symmetry.space_group_name_H-M   'P 1'
#
loop_
_entity.id
_entity.type
_entity.pdbx_description
1 polymer ?
#
loop_
_entity_poly.entity_id
_entity_poly.type
_entity_poly.pdbx_seq_one_letter_code
_entity_poly.pdbx_strand_id
1 'polypeptide(L)'
;PRAMISEYMHLNNLQVLESLEVLEKTGFIKAIPQQPEVLYEIIQQKLASYVKQQISPEKWRILHSYVAGLWEKRLTHSTQDIRIYRHLEYHYKESGELVNMGRYNLKTLMYYLNFSNELFPVLDVTGGVEESRFESSSLELHLDELVSEVDEMMHTIHRTYGETSEVKDLDMTYLHLMGRHYIRTGEYEKGVRNILSLVEIASEVRNLDYLLMGYKQMIYYDIQIGNTEEMRNYLELALNVADECNYHKEMGILLRLKGLNMIMQGNFSEAERLLKESISTFMVTQSVQRRYALNIAGAYNYLGEIRRGMGRYQEALDYYDKAMEYARDQDAYSSWVVFSCNAGVVCYAMGRYEQAEKYFRQAYELFPRYNFCWRHPIVEAYLALLSMRKEQEKEAECFLDDAVQKLSKMNNPREAGYVYMAIALIKHQYPQRSISIHYPGSMSSYATKALQALDSHRDAWERQQLESLFCITRRS
;
A
#
# COMPACT_ATOMS: atom_id res chain seq x y z
N PRO A 1 9.00 33.37 0.04
CA PRO A 1 8.65 33.98 1.35
C PRO A 1 9.62 35.09 1.75
N ARG A 2 9.12 36.14 2.42
CA ARG A 2 9.94 37.28 2.87
C ARG A 2 11.13 36.84 3.72
N ALA A 3 10.94 35.93 4.64
CA ALA A 3 12.01 35.43 5.51
C ALA A 3 13.17 34.81 4.72
N MET A 4 12.90 34.10 3.62
CA MET A 4 13.95 33.55 2.76
C MET A 4 14.73 34.65 2.02
N ILE A 5 14.06 35.72 1.59
CA ILE A 5 14.71 36.86 0.93
C ILE A 5 15.62 37.58 1.95
N SER A 6 15.13 37.76 3.18
CA SER A 6 15.90 38.36 4.29
C SER A 6 17.16 37.54 4.60
N GLU A 7 17.01 36.21 4.72
CA GLU A 7 18.14 35.29 4.98
C GLU A 7 19.15 35.33 3.82
N TYR A 8 18.65 35.30 2.58
CA TYR A 8 19.50 35.31 1.37
C TYR A 8 20.27 36.63 1.24
N MET A 9 19.59 37.77 1.43
CA MET A 9 20.19 39.08 1.22
C MET A 9 21.02 39.55 2.40
N HIS A 10 21.04 38.83 3.53
CA HIS A 10 21.61 39.24 4.80
C HIS A 10 21.10 40.61 5.26
N LEU A 11 19.85 40.93 4.93
CA LEU A 11 19.14 42.15 5.32
C LEU A 11 18.17 41.86 6.46
N ASN A 12 17.90 42.88 7.26
CA ASN A 12 16.84 42.71 8.25
C ASN A 12 15.44 42.71 7.60
N ASN A 13 14.47 42.17 8.30
CA ASN A 13 13.11 42.04 7.81
C ASN A 13 12.44 43.35 7.39
N LEU A 14 12.79 44.46 7.98
CA LEU A 14 12.23 45.76 7.65
C LEU A 14 12.79 46.28 6.30
N GLN A 15 14.09 46.22 6.12
CA GLN A 15 14.74 46.59 4.85
C GLN A 15 14.22 45.79 3.65
N VAL A 16 14.00 44.48 3.87
CA VAL A 16 13.40 43.62 2.84
C VAL A 16 11.96 44.04 2.56
N LEU A 17 11.15 44.32 3.61
CA LEU A 17 9.78 44.77 3.43
C LEU A 17 9.69 46.09 2.66
N GLU A 18 10.50 47.07 3.02
CA GLU A 18 10.56 48.39 2.35
C GLU A 18 10.89 48.20 0.85
N SER A 19 11.86 47.34 0.54
CA SER A 19 12.25 47.03 -0.87
C SER A 19 11.13 46.36 -1.61
N LEU A 20 10.41 45.40 -0.99
CA LEU A 20 9.28 44.68 -1.62
C LEU A 20 8.09 45.61 -1.82
N GLU A 21 7.79 46.54 -0.89
CA GLU A 21 6.75 47.56 -1.05
C GLU A 21 7.02 48.48 -2.22
N VAL A 22 8.29 48.88 -2.46
CA VAL A 22 8.68 49.70 -3.60
C VAL A 22 8.45 48.92 -4.90
N LEU A 23 8.86 47.64 -4.97
CA LEU A 23 8.65 46.79 -6.15
C LEU A 23 7.16 46.51 -6.40
N GLU A 24 6.32 46.42 -5.35
CA GLU A 24 4.90 46.25 -5.48
C GLU A 24 4.21 47.54 -5.98
N LYS A 25 4.55 48.69 -5.40
CA LYS A 25 4.04 50.01 -5.85
C LYS A 25 4.43 50.33 -7.31
N THR A 26 5.57 49.84 -7.78
CA THR A 26 6.01 49.99 -9.18
C THR A 26 5.42 48.96 -10.13
N GLY A 27 4.62 48.01 -9.63
CA GLY A 27 3.93 46.98 -10.41
C GLY A 27 4.85 45.88 -10.95
N PHE A 28 5.99 45.66 -10.32
CA PHE A 28 6.91 44.56 -10.71
C PHE A 28 6.53 43.25 -10.05
N ILE A 29 6.05 43.32 -8.79
CA ILE A 29 5.64 42.16 -8.01
C ILE A 29 4.25 42.36 -7.45
N LYS A 30 3.60 41.28 -7.04
CA LYS A 30 2.33 41.26 -6.31
C LYS A 30 2.47 40.41 -5.06
N ALA A 31 1.99 40.92 -3.92
CA ALA A 31 1.88 40.14 -2.71
C ALA A 31 0.69 39.17 -2.81
N ILE A 32 0.95 37.89 -2.50
CA ILE A 32 -0.07 36.83 -2.40
C ILE A 32 -0.17 36.47 -0.93
N PRO A 33 -1.29 36.79 -0.26
CA PRO A 33 -1.51 36.40 1.13
C PRO A 33 -1.63 34.87 1.21
N GLN A 34 -0.70 34.23 1.89
CA GLN A 34 -0.74 32.80 2.19
C GLN A 34 -0.34 32.61 3.65
N GLN A 35 -1.24 32.06 4.47
CA GLN A 35 -0.89 31.79 5.87
C GLN A 35 0.13 30.62 5.95
N PRO A 36 1.14 30.72 6.83
CA PRO A 36 1.44 31.83 7.76
C PRO A 36 2.29 32.97 7.17
N GLU A 37 2.70 32.93 5.91
CA GLU A 37 3.63 33.87 5.27
C GLU A 37 3.03 34.52 4.04
N VAL A 38 3.53 35.70 3.68
CA VAL A 38 3.21 36.37 2.41
C VAL A 38 4.21 35.93 1.35
N LEU A 39 3.69 35.45 0.21
CA LEU A 39 4.49 35.17 -0.99
C LEU A 39 4.47 36.39 -1.91
N TYR A 40 5.49 36.51 -2.75
CA TYR A 40 5.59 37.54 -3.77
C TYR A 40 5.78 36.91 -5.13
N GLU A 41 4.95 37.32 -6.09
CA GLU A 41 5.00 36.87 -7.48
C GLU A 41 5.44 38.00 -8.40
N ILE A 42 6.30 37.72 -9.37
CA ILE A 42 6.69 38.69 -10.40
C ILE A 42 5.58 38.75 -11.44
N ILE A 43 4.92 39.92 -11.58
CA ILE A 43 3.79 40.11 -12.52
C ILE A 43 4.27 40.20 -13.94
N GLN A 44 5.40 40.84 -14.19
CA GLN A 44 5.92 41.11 -15.51
C GLN A 44 6.91 40.03 -15.98
N GLN A 45 6.40 39.00 -16.67
CA GLN A 45 7.24 37.89 -17.15
C GLN A 45 8.38 38.35 -18.09
N LYS A 46 8.17 39.40 -18.91
CA LYS A 46 9.23 39.96 -19.75
C LYS A 46 10.38 40.55 -18.93
N LEU A 47 10.07 41.17 -17.81
CA LEU A 47 11.10 41.68 -16.88
C LEU A 47 11.85 40.53 -16.22
N ALA A 48 11.11 39.51 -15.75
CA ALA A 48 11.73 38.31 -15.17
C ALA A 48 12.69 37.63 -16.14
N SER A 49 12.29 37.50 -17.41
CA SER A 49 13.12 36.93 -18.48
C SER A 49 14.37 37.83 -18.77
N TYR A 50 14.20 39.14 -18.79
CA TYR A 50 15.32 40.08 -18.97
C TYR A 50 16.31 39.99 -17.81
N VAL A 51 15.85 40.01 -16.57
CA VAL A 51 16.71 39.87 -15.37
C VAL A 51 17.43 38.52 -15.39
N LYS A 52 16.74 37.43 -15.75
CA LYS A 52 17.34 36.09 -15.89
C LYS A 52 18.49 36.10 -16.90
N GLN A 53 18.36 36.81 -18.06
CA GLN A 53 19.38 36.89 -19.08
C GLN A 53 20.63 37.70 -18.66
N GLN A 54 20.49 38.59 -17.65
CA GLN A 54 21.61 39.36 -17.08
C GLN A 54 22.41 38.58 -16.03
N ILE A 55 21.90 37.42 -15.58
CA ILE A 55 22.58 36.58 -14.61
C ILE A 55 23.44 35.57 -15.35
N SER A 56 24.73 35.46 -15.00
CA SER A 56 25.59 34.43 -15.59
C SER A 56 25.08 33.04 -15.23
N PRO A 57 25.26 32.02 -16.09
CA PRO A 57 24.82 30.63 -15.78
C PRO A 57 25.40 30.10 -14.48
N GLU A 58 26.64 30.44 -14.16
CA GLU A 58 27.28 30.03 -12.90
C GLU A 58 26.59 30.67 -11.68
N LYS A 59 26.37 32.00 -11.75
CA LYS A 59 25.63 32.71 -10.67
C LYS A 59 24.22 32.19 -10.53
N TRP A 60 23.53 31.83 -11.62
CA TRP A 60 22.22 31.23 -11.62
C TRP A 60 22.21 29.91 -10.83
N ARG A 61 23.16 29.00 -11.12
CA ARG A 61 23.29 27.72 -10.42
C ARG A 61 23.54 27.91 -8.93
N ILE A 62 24.46 28.77 -8.54
CA ILE A 62 24.76 29.06 -7.13
C ILE A 62 23.54 29.63 -6.42
N LEU A 63 22.79 30.52 -7.05
CA LEU A 63 21.55 31.08 -6.48
C LEU A 63 20.51 29.99 -6.19
N HIS A 64 20.29 29.11 -7.17
CA HIS A 64 19.32 28.03 -7.04
C HIS A 64 19.73 27.00 -5.98
N SER A 65 21.02 26.63 -5.93
CA SER A 65 21.55 25.74 -4.89
C SER A 65 21.36 26.34 -3.49
N TYR A 66 21.66 27.64 -3.34
CA TYR A 66 21.45 28.33 -2.06
C TYR A 66 19.97 28.36 -1.65
N VAL A 67 19.07 28.70 -2.57
CA VAL A 67 17.62 28.73 -2.31
C VAL A 67 17.09 27.34 -1.97
N ALA A 68 17.59 26.29 -2.63
CA ALA A 68 17.29 24.90 -2.27
C ALA A 68 17.64 24.61 -0.79
N GLY A 69 18.85 24.98 -0.36
CA GLY A 69 19.27 24.85 1.04
C GLY A 69 18.40 25.61 2.04
N LEU A 70 17.82 26.76 1.65
CA LEU A 70 16.85 27.47 2.48
C LEU A 70 15.51 26.75 2.58
N TRP A 71 15.06 26.05 1.54
CA TRP A 71 13.88 25.22 1.58
C TRP A 71 14.11 23.95 2.40
N GLU A 72 15.28 23.31 2.32
CA GLU A 72 15.61 22.14 3.13
C GLU A 72 15.50 22.41 4.65
N LYS A 73 15.99 23.56 5.10
CA LYS A 73 15.88 23.96 6.51
C LYS A 73 14.42 24.09 7.00
N ARG A 74 13.45 24.13 6.11
CA ARG A 74 12.01 24.25 6.41
C ARG A 74 11.28 22.94 6.42
N LEU A 75 11.96 21.85 6.10
CA LEU A 75 11.37 20.51 6.15
C LEU A 75 11.01 20.16 7.60
N THR A 76 9.78 19.72 7.76
CA THR A 76 9.23 19.27 9.05
C THR A 76 9.27 17.76 9.21
N HIS A 77 9.71 17.05 8.17
CA HIS A 77 9.67 15.59 8.04
C HIS A 77 8.26 15.01 8.22
N SER A 78 7.27 15.76 7.74
CA SER A 78 5.86 15.36 7.74
C SER A 78 5.31 15.28 6.30
N THR A 79 4.11 14.77 6.16
CA THR A 79 3.40 14.70 4.86
C THR A 79 3.11 16.07 4.25
N GLN A 80 3.14 17.14 5.04
CA GLN A 80 2.96 18.51 4.56
C GLN A 80 4.12 19.02 3.72
N ASP A 81 5.29 18.37 3.81
CA ASP A 81 6.49 18.74 3.07
C ASP A 81 6.38 18.52 1.56
N ILE A 82 5.35 17.84 1.07
CA ILE A 82 5.11 17.61 -0.36
C ILE A 82 5.14 18.89 -1.20
N ARG A 83 4.66 20.00 -0.63
CA ARG A 83 4.72 21.33 -1.28
C ARG A 83 6.14 21.83 -1.40
N ILE A 84 6.97 21.54 -0.39
CA ILE A 84 8.40 21.93 -0.37
C ILE A 84 9.20 21.07 -1.35
N TYR A 85 8.91 19.78 -1.49
CA TYR A 85 9.62 18.89 -2.41
C TYR A 85 9.61 19.41 -3.84
N ARG A 86 8.49 19.91 -4.36
CA ARG A 86 8.40 20.49 -5.70
C ARG A 86 9.29 21.74 -5.87
N HIS A 87 9.43 22.58 -4.83
CA HIS A 87 10.37 23.70 -4.85
C HIS A 87 11.81 23.21 -4.87
N LEU A 88 12.13 22.18 -4.08
CA LEU A 88 13.46 21.58 -4.05
C LEU A 88 13.83 20.93 -5.38
N GLU A 89 12.93 20.16 -5.99
CA GLU A 89 13.10 19.57 -7.33
C GLU A 89 13.44 20.65 -8.35
N TYR A 90 12.66 21.72 -8.40
CA TYR A 90 12.88 22.84 -9.33
C TYR A 90 14.25 23.51 -9.11
N HIS A 91 14.58 23.85 -7.86
CA HIS A 91 15.82 24.57 -7.57
C HIS A 91 17.06 23.69 -7.77
N TYR A 92 17.03 22.41 -7.42
CA TYR A 92 18.12 21.49 -7.70
C TYR A 92 18.27 21.16 -9.19
N LYS A 93 17.19 21.14 -9.96
CA LYS A 93 17.25 21.05 -11.41
C LYS A 93 17.97 22.26 -12.02
N GLU A 94 17.59 23.46 -11.63
CA GLU A 94 18.18 24.70 -12.14
C GLU A 94 19.64 24.91 -11.66
N SER A 95 20.02 24.36 -10.52
CA SER A 95 21.42 24.37 -10.06
C SER A 95 22.28 23.32 -10.75
N GLY A 96 21.69 22.31 -11.39
CA GLY A 96 22.39 21.18 -12.00
C GLY A 96 22.75 20.06 -11.02
N GLU A 97 22.22 20.09 -9.80
CA GLU A 97 22.43 19.07 -8.78
C GLU A 97 21.41 17.93 -8.93
N LEU A 98 21.56 17.12 -10.01
CA LEU A 98 20.56 16.13 -10.41
C LEU A 98 20.35 15.03 -9.37
N VAL A 99 21.36 14.67 -8.58
CA VAL A 99 21.22 13.67 -7.49
C VAL A 99 20.28 14.19 -6.40
N ASN A 100 20.46 15.45 -5.98
CA ASN A 100 19.56 16.06 -5.00
C ASN A 100 18.14 16.24 -5.55
N MET A 101 18.01 16.66 -6.82
CA MET A 101 16.71 16.70 -7.51
C MET A 101 16.03 15.32 -7.48
N GLY A 102 16.76 14.26 -7.84
CA GLY A 102 16.28 12.88 -7.81
C GLY A 102 15.79 12.44 -6.44
N ARG A 103 16.50 12.80 -5.39
CA ARG A 103 16.11 12.50 -4.00
C ARG A 103 14.73 13.06 -3.64
N TYR A 104 14.43 14.30 -4.04
CA TYR A 104 13.13 14.91 -3.76
C TYR A 104 12.03 14.45 -4.69
N ASN A 105 12.36 14.14 -5.94
CA ASN A 105 11.43 13.54 -6.89
C ASN A 105 10.98 12.15 -6.42
N LEU A 106 11.89 11.31 -5.91
CA LEU A 106 11.54 10.02 -5.29
C LEU A 106 10.69 10.19 -4.01
N LYS A 107 10.91 11.23 -3.20
CA LYS A 107 10.04 11.55 -2.05
C LYS A 107 8.64 11.97 -2.51
N THR A 108 8.55 12.74 -3.60
CA THR A 108 7.27 13.09 -4.23
C THR A 108 6.55 11.84 -4.74
N LEU A 109 7.25 10.96 -5.44
CA LEU A 109 6.70 9.68 -5.89
C LEU A 109 6.20 8.82 -4.71
N MET A 110 7.00 8.71 -3.64
CA MET A 110 6.64 7.97 -2.42
C MET A 110 5.34 8.50 -1.80
N TYR A 111 5.15 9.82 -1.76
CA TYR A 111 3.93 10.45 -1.26
C TYR A 111 2.70 10.05 -2.11
N TYR A 112 2.80 10.13 -3.44
CA TYR A 112 1.70 9.80 -4.34
C TYR A 112 1.41 8.29 -4.43
N LEU A 113 2.43 7.44 -4.29
CA LEU A 113 2.23 5.99 -4.22
C LEU A 113 1.45 5.56 -2.98
N ASN A 114 1.46 6.38 -1.94
CA ASN A 114 0.70 6.24 -0.70
C ASN A 114 0.65 4.80 -0.17
N PHE A 115 1.77 4.30 0.34
CA PHE A 115 1.86 2.95 0.90
C PHE A 115 1.23 2.81 2.30
N SER A 116 0.58 3.85 2.83
CA SER A 116 -0.17 3.79 4.10
C SER A 116 -1.31 2.77 4.07
N ASN A 117 -1.80 2.43 2.86
CA ASN A 117 -2.82 1.41 2.64
C ASN A 117 -2.27 -0.02 2.57
N GLU A 118 -1.04 -0.26 2.99
CA GLU A 118 -0.54 -1.63 3.16
C GLU A 118 -1.24 -2.35 4.30
N LEU A 119 -1.28 -3.69 4.19
CA LEU A 119 -1.81 -4.50 5.26
C LEU A 119 -0.93 -4.36 6.51
N PHE A 120 -1.56 -3.84 7.58
CA PHE A 120 -0.93 -3.70 8.89
C PHE A 120 0.34 -2.84 8.91
N PRO A 121 0.30 -1.59 8.41
CA PRO A 121 1.44 -0.69 8.45
C PRO A 121 1.84 -0.34 9.88
N VAL A 122 3.06 0.15 10.01
CA VAL A 122 3.52 0.81 11.24
C VAL A 122 3.00 2.24 11.23
N LEU A 123 2.29 2.64 12.29
CA LEU A 123 1.68 3.96 12.37
C LEU A 123 2.68 5.01 12.87
N ASP A 124 2.76 6.14 12.18
CA ASP A 124 3.49 7.30 12.68
C ASP A 124 2.70 7.98 13.80
N VAL A 125 3.28 8.00 15.01
CA VAL A 125 2.64 8.54 16.20
C VAL A 125 2.56 10.09 16.19
N THR A 126 3.31 10.73 15.29
CA THR A 126 3.47 12.20 15.24
C THR A 126 2.61 12.91 14.20
N GLY A 127 1.96 12.19 13.33
CA GLY A 127 1.04 12.74 12.34
C GLY A 127 -0.12 11.78 12.19
N GLY A 128 -1.33 12.21 12.51
CA GLY A 128 -2.51 11.52 12.04
C GLY A 128 -2.37 11.33 10.53
N VAL A 129 -2.69 10.16 10.03
CA VAL A 129 -2.85 9.93 8.60
C VAL A 129 -4.01 10.83 8.18
N GLU A 130 -3.74 12.08 7.82
CA GLU A 130 -4.66 12.82 6.98
C GLU A 130 -4.69 12.06 5.67
N GLU A 131 -5.63 11.13 5.56
CA GLU A 131 -6.03 10.61 4.26
C GLU A 131 -6.43 11.82 3.43
N SER A 132 -5.49 12.25 2.59
CA SER A 132 -5.80 13.22 1.56
C SER A 132 -6.94 12.61 0.75
N ARG A 133 -8.11 13.24 0.83
CA ARG A 133 -9.31 12.94 0.04
C ARG A 133 -8.99 13.24 -1.44
N PHE A 134 -8.20 12.38 -2.06
CA PHE A 134 -7.96 12.47 -3.49
C PHE A 134 -9.00 11.60 -4.20
N GLU A 135 -9.79 12.22 -5.06
CA GLU A 135 -10.66 11.51 -5.99
C GLU A 135 -9.81 10.59 -6.88
N SER A 136 -10.09 9.30 -6.84
CA SER A 136 -9.24 8.23 -7.37
C SER A 136 -8.94 8.31 -8.89
N SER A 137 -9.82 8.86 -9.70
CA SER A 137 -9.69 8.83 -11.17
C SER A 137 -8.69 9.86 -11.74
N SER A 138 -8.53 11.01 -11.10
CA SER A 138 -7.53 12.01 -11.53
C SER A 138 -6.13 11.67 -11.03
N LEU A 139 -6.04 10.86 -9.98
CA LEU A 139 -4.77 10.45 -9.37
C LEU A 139 -4.03 9.40 -10.20
N GLU A 140 -4.74 8.43 -10.78
CA GLU A 140 -4.14 7.37 -11.60
C GLU A 140 -3.44 7.94 -12.84
N LEU A 141 -4.06 8.88 -13.56
CA LEU A 141 -3.46 9.55 -14.71
C LEU A 141 -2.20 10.33 -14.36
N HIS A 142 -2.19 11.02 -13.21
CA HIS A 142 -1.02 11.76 -12.74
C HIS A 142 0.09 10.84 -12.21
N LEU A 143 -0.25 9.65 -11.70
CA LEU A 143 0.74 8.70 -11.19
C LEU A 143 1.56 8.06 -12.31
N ASP A 144 0.93 7.68 -13.41
CA ASP A 144 1.62 7.10 -14.58
C ASP A 144 2.59 8.12 -15.22
N GLU A 145 2.16 9.39 -15.31
CA GLU A 145 3.03 10.48 -15.78
C GLU A 145 4.23 10.66 -14.83
N LEU A 146 3.98 10.68 -13.51
CA LEU A 146 5.04 10.83 -12.51
C LEU A 146 6.03 9.66 -12.52
N VAL A 147 5.54 8.43 -12.68
CA VAL A 147 6.38 7.24 -12.83
C VAL A 147 7.29 7.39 -14.05
N SER A 148 6.73 7.79 -15.20
CA SER A 148 7.53 8.01 -16.42
C SER A 148 8.57 9.13 -16.27
N GLU A 149 8.22 10.22 -15.58
CA GLU A 149 9.16 11.32 -15.28
C GLU A 149 10.32 10.85 -14.39
N VAL A 150 10.01 10.01 -13.39
CA VAL A 150 11.04 9.44 -12.49
C VAL A 150 11.95 8.48 -13.23
N ASP A 151 11.41 7.64 -14.11
CA ASP A 151 12.21 6.72 -14.94
C ASP A 151 13.19 7.49 -15.83
N GLU A 152 12.72 8.52 -16.54
CA GLU A 152 13.55 9.36 -17.41
C GLU A 152 14.62 10.12 -16.61
N MET A 153 14.26 10.61 -15.44
CA MET A 153 15.17 11.24 -14.50
C MET A 153 16.28 10.28 -14.06
N MET A 154 15.96 9.07 -13.62
CA MET A 154 16.96 8.08 -13.21
C MET A 154 17.91 7.74 -14.35
N HIS A 155 17.41 7.54 -15.57
CA HIS A 155 18.24 7.35 -16.76
C HIS A 155 19.20 8.53 -17.02
N THR A 156 18.75 9.75 -16.78
CA THR A 156 19.57 10.95 -16.94
C THR A 156 20.66 11.03 -15.89
N ILE A 157 20.36 10.69 -14.63
CA ILE A 157 21.33 10.66 -13.53
C ILE A 157 22.41 9.62 -13.81
N HIS A 158 22.05 8.39 -14.19
CA HIS A 158 23.01 7.34 -14.54
C HIS A 158 23.93 7.76 -15.69
N ARG A 159 23.38 8.36 -16.75
CA ARG A 159 24.18 8.82 -17.88
C ARG A 159 25.17 9.94 -17.49
N THR A 160 24.82 10.76 -16.48
CA THR A 160 25.61 11.91 -16.07
C THR A 160 26.68 11.56 -15.04
N TYR A 161 26.36 10.73 -14.07
CA TYR A 161 27.21 10.45 -12.91
C TYR A 161 27.75 9.01 -12.87
N GLY A 162 27.22 8.10 -13.69
CA GLY A 162 27.58 6.69 -13.63
C GLY A 162 27.12 6.03 -12.30
N GLU A 163 27.82 4.99 -11.88
CA GLU A 163 27.51 4.20 -10.68
C GLU A 163 28.28 4.71 -9.44
N THR A 164 27.99 5.92 -9.00
CA THR A 164 28.54 6.44 -7.73
C THR A 164 27.76 5.89 -6.53
N SER A 165 28.31 6.01 -5.31
CA SER A 165 27.62 5.62 -4.08
C SER A 165 26.31 6.39 -3.90
N GLU A 166 26.28 7.67 -4.26
CA GLU A 166 25.08 8.51 -4.16
C GLU A 166 23.99 8.07 -5.16
N VAL A 167 24.38 7.64 -6.36
CA VAL A 167 23.45 7.09 -7.35
C VAL A 167 22.93 5.74 -6.90
N LYS A 168 23.77 4.85 -6.34
CA LYS A 168 23.32 3.58 -5.74
C LYS A 168 22.29 3.77 -4.61
N ASP A 169 22.43 4.82 -3.79
CA ASP A 169 21.43 5.16 -2.77
C ASP A 169 20.07 5.57 -3.38
N LEU A 170 20.10 6.33 -4.49
CA LEU A 170 18.89 6.65 -5.25
C LEU A 170 18.29 5.41 -5.88
N ASP A 171 19.12 4.54 -6.48
CA ASP A 171 18.67 3.29 -7.10
C ASP A 171 17.95 2.39 -6.09
N MET A 172 18.50 2.22 -4.90
CA MET A 172 17.85 1.43 -3.86
C MET A 172 16.47 2.00 -3.51
N THR A 173 16.34 3.33 -3.39
CA THR A 173 15.05 3.98 -3.14
C THR A 173 14.09 3.77 -4.31
N TYR A 174 14.53 4.03 -5.53
CA TYR A 174 13.74 3.89 -6.75
C TYR A 174 13.25 2.45 -6.95
N LEU A 175 14.16 1.46 -6.89
CA LEU A 175 13.84 0.05 -7.06
C LEU A 175 12.87 -0.46 -6.01
N HIS A 176 13.01 0.02 -4.76
CA HIS A 176 12.06 -0.31 -3.69
C HIS A 176 10.66 0.25 -3.97
N LEU A 177 10.55 1.52 -4.35
CA LEU A 177 9.27 2.17 -4.64
C LEU A 177 8.58 1.51 -5.85
N MET A 178 9.32 1.34 -6.95
CA MET A 178 8.80 0.75 -8.18
C MET A 178 8.46 -0.73 -8.02
N GLY A 179 9.32 -1.47 -7.31
CA GLY A 179 9.06 -2.89 -7.02
C GLY A 179 7.77 -3.10 -6.23
N ARG A 180 7.55 -2.29 -5.19
CA ARG A 180 6.30 -2.29 -4.41
C ARG A 180 5.09 -1.90 -5.26
N HIS A 181 5.23 -0.85 -6.06
CA HIS A 181 4.16 -0.38 -6.95
C HIS A 181 3.73 -1.48 -7.91
N TYR A 182 4.66 -2.08 -8.65
CA TYR A 182 4.36 -3.12 -9.62
C TYR A 182 3.80 -4.41 -8.98
N ILE A 183 4.30 -4.83 -7.81
CA ILE A 183 3.71 -5.96 -7.07
C ILE A 183 2.26 -5.65 -6.66
N ARG A 184 2.00 -4.43 -6.21
CA ARG A 184 0.66 -4.00 -5.80
C ARG A 184 -0.33 -3.94 -6.96
N THR A 185 0.11 -3.50 -8.15
CA THR A 185 -0.71 -3.38 -9.35
C THR A 185 -0.86 -4.69 -10.14
N GLY A 186 -0.16 -5.76 -9.72
CA GLY A 186 -0.22 -7.07 -10.36
C GLY A 186 0.80 -7.28 -11.48
N GLU A 187 1.68 -6.31 -11.75
CA GLU A 187 2.79 -6.44 -12.70
C GLU A 187 3.98 -7.17 -12.05
N TYR A 188 3.73 -8.40 -11.61
CA TYR A 188 4.65 -9.15 -10.74
C TYR A 188 6.04 -9.35 -11.32
N GLU A 189 6.18 -9.62 -12.61
CA GLU A 189 7.50 -9.81 -13.24
C GLU A 189 8.40 -8.59 -13.13
N LYS A 190 7.84 -7.40 -13.36
CA LYS A 190 8.57 -6.13 -13.20
C LYS A 190 8.88 -5.87 -11.73
N GLY A 191 7.87 -6.04 -10.87
CA GLY A 191 8.01 -5.80 -9.45
C GLY A 191 9.07 -6.67 -8.80
N VAL A 192 9.03 -7.98 -9.03
CA VAL A 192 10.02 -8.94 -8.53
C VAL A 192 11.42 -8.62 -9.06
N ARG A 193 11.56 -8.31 -10.35
CA ARG A 193 12.86 -7.92 -10.93
C ARG A 193 13.45 -6.70 -10.23
N ASN A 194 12.65 -5.65 -9.99
CA ASN A 194 13.11 -4.47 -9.27
C ASN A 194 13.55 -4.79 -7.84
N ILE A 195 12.78 -5.61 -7.12
CA ILE A 195 13.13 -5.99 -5.74
C ILE A 195 14.40 -6.87 -5.70
N LEU A 196 14.58 -7.77 -6.64
CA LEU A 196 15.82 -8.56 -6.72
C LEU A 196 17.04 -7.69 -7.03
N SER A 197 16.93 -6.73 -7.95
CA SER A 197 17.99 -5.74 -8.21
C SER A 197 18.28 -4.86 -6.97
N LEU A 198 17.24 -4.47 -6.21
CA LEU A 198 17.41 -3.80 -4.93
C LEU A 198 18.24 -4.65 -3.96
N VAL A 199 17.91 -5.92 -3.79
CA VAL A 199 18.60 -6.84 -2.88
C VAL A 199 20.06 -7.00 -3.31
N GLU A 200 20.33 -7.10 -4.60
CA GLU A 200 21.70 -7.20 -5.15
C GLU A 200 22.54 -5.97 -4.78
N ILE A 201 22.06 -4.76 -5.11
CA ILE A 201 22.76 -3.50 -4.79
C ILE A 201 22.93 -3.34 -3.28
N ALA A 202 21.87 -3.56 -2.50
CA ALA A 202 21.92 -3.46 -1.04
C ALA A 202 22.91 -4.44 -0.40
N SER A 203 23.04 -5.63 -0.98
CA SER A 203 24.04 -6.64 -0.56
C SER A 203 25.48 -6.18 -0.86
N GLU A 204 25.72 -5.64 -2.07
CA GLU A 204 27.05 -5.10 -2.45
C GLU A 204 27.51 -3.99 -1.52
N VAL A 205 26.63 -3.04 -1.21
CA VAL A 205 26.96 -1.88 -0.35
C VAL A 205 26.77 -2.17 1.15
N ARG A 206 26.32 -3.37 1.52
CA ARG A 206 25.98 -3.79 2.89
C ARG A 206 24.96 -2.87 3.56
N ASN A 207 23.94 -2.45 2.82
CA ASN A 207 22.82 -1.68 3.38
C ASN A 207 21.74 -2.64 3.91
N LEU A 208 21.83 -2.95 5.21
CA LEU A 208 20.97 -3.93 5.86
C LEU A 208 19.49 -3.48 5.92
N ASP A 209 19.23 -2.17 5.96
CA ASP A 209 17.86 -1.64 5.93
C ASP A 209 17.15 -1.95 4.61
N TYR A 210 17.81 -1.68 3.48
CA TYR A 210 17.26 -2.00 2.17
C TYR A 210 17.20 -3.50 1.89
N LEU A 211 18.15 -4.30 2.41
CA LEU A 211 18.05 -5.76 2.37
C LEU A 211 16.77 -6.24 3.07
N LEU A 212 16.54 -5.77 4.28
CA LEU A 212 15.35 -6.13 5.05
C LEU A 212 14.05 -5.69 4.34
N MET A 213 14.06 -4.49 3.75
CA MET A 213 12.93 -3.99 2.96
C MET A 213 12.67 -4.89 1.74
N GLY A 214 13.72 -5.26 1.01
CA GLY A 214 13.63 -6.15 -0.15
C GLY A 214 13.08 -7.52 0.21
N TYR A 215 13.61 -8.17 1.24
CA TYR A 215 13.12 -9.47 1.70
C TYR A 215 11.66 -9.41 2.16
N LYS A 216 11.24 -8.36 2.87
CA LYS A 216 9.83 -8.18 3.25
C LYS A 216 8.91 -8.04 2.03
N GLN A 217 9.35 -7.35 0.98
CA GLN A 217 8.55 -7.25 -0.25
C GLN A 217 8.40 -8.59 -0.96
N MET A 218 9.46 -9.42 -0.99
CA MET A 218 9.35 -10.78 -1.52
C MET A 218 8.41 -11.64 -0.68
N ILE A 219 8.46 -11.54 0.66
CA ILE A 219 7.50 -12.23 1.54
C ILE A 219 6.06 -11.80 1.22
N TYR A 220 5.78 -10.51 1.02
CA TYR A 220 4.43 -10.03 0.66
C TYR A 220 3.99 -10.52 -0.73
N TYR A 221 4.90 -10.60 -1.68
CA TYR A 221 4.64 -11.20 -2.98
C TYR A 221 4.27 -12.69 -2.85
N ASP A 222 5.06 -13.46 -2.10
CA ASP A 222 4.82 -14.88 -1.90
C ASP A 222 3.50 -15.18 -1.18
N ILE A 223 3.07 -14.30 -0.26
CA ILE A 223 1.73 -14.38 0.34
C ILE A 223 0.63 -14.24 -0.73
N GLN A 224 0.81 -13.34 -1.70
CA GLN A 224 -0.19 -13.11 -2.74
C GLN A 224 -0.33 -14.29 -3.70
N ILE A 225 0.79 -14.90 -4.10
CA ILE A 225 0.79 -16.05 -5.01
C ILE A 225 0.65 -17.40 -4.29
N GLY A 226 0.72 -17.42 -2.96
CA GLY A 226 0.60 -18.63 -2.15
C GLY A 226 1.87 -19.49 -2.08
N ASN A 227 3.04 -18.93 -2.38
CA ASN A 227 4.32 -19.67 -2.38
C ASN A 227 4.94 -19.75 -0.98
N THR A 228 4.58 -20.78 -0.22
CA THR A 228 5.03 -20.95 1.17
C THR A 228 6.50 -21.30 1.31
N GLU A 229 7.12 -21.89 0.30
CA GLU A 229 8.53 -22.31 0.33
C GLU A 229 9.46 -21.12 0.16
N GLU A 230 9.27 -20.31 -0.88
CA GLU A 230 10.06 -19.09 -1.05
C GLU A 230 9.81 -18.08 0.07
N MET A 231 8.55 -17.96 0.52
CA MET A 231 8.22 -17.14 1.70
C MET A 231 9.06 -17.55 2.92
N ARG A 232 9.26 -18.85 3.16
CA ARG A 232 10.09 -19.34 4.26
C ARG A 232 11.55 -18.90 4.08
N ASN A 233 12.10 -19.03 2.86
CA ASN A 233 13.48 -18.66 2.56
C ASN A 233 13.71 -17.16 2.84
N TYR A 234 12.85 -16.29 2.34
CA TYR A 234 12.96 -14.84 2.59
C TYR A 234 12.72 -14.48 4.07
N LEU A 235 11.85 -15.21 4.78
CA LEU A 235 11.66 -15.03 6.22
C LEU A 235 12.95 -15.33 7.00
N GLU A 236 13.67 -16.40 6.67
CA GLU A 236 14.93 -16.74 7.31
C GLU A 236 15.99 -15.67 7.06
N LEU A 237 16.13 -15.19 5.82
CA LEU A 237 17.03 -14.10 5.47
C LEU A 237 16.69 -12.80 6.23
N ALA A 238 15.41 -12.42 6.25
CA ALA A 238 14.96 -11.22 6.94
C ALA A 238 15.16 -11.29 8.47
N LEU A 239 14.90 -12.46 9.07
CA LEU A 239 15.14 -12.69 10.51
C LEU A 239 16.61 -12.55 10.86
N ASN A 240 17.52 -13.09 10.04
CA ASN A 240 18.96 -12.97 10.26
C ASN A 240 19.42 -11.51 10.22
N VAL A 241 18.93 -10.72 9.25
CA VAL A 241 19.23 -9.29 9.17
C VAL A 241 18.66 -8.53 10.37
N ALA A 242 17.43 -8.82 10.77
CA ALA A 242 16.79 -8.16 11.91
C ALA A 242 17.49 -8.48 13.24
N ASP A 243 18.05 -9.70 13.40
CA ASP A 243 18.84 -10.12 14.56
C ASP A 243 20.21 -9.43 14.56
N GLU A 244 20.93 -9.43 13.44
CA GLU A 244 22.21 -8.73 13.27
C GLU A 244 22.11 -7.25 13.64
N CYS A 245 21.01 -6.58 13.23
CA CYS A 245 20.78 -5.17 13.52
C CYS A 245 20.13 -4.90 14.89
N ASN A 246 19.79 -5.92 15.67
CA ASN A 246 18.98 -5.79 16.89
C ASN A 246 17.65 -5.07 16.69
N TYR A 247 16.99 -5.29 15.56
CA TYR A 247 15.72 -4.66 15.17
C TYR A 247 14.52 -5.37 15.81
N HIS A 248 14.37 -5.27 17.14
CA HIS A 248 13.33 -5.97 17.90
C HIS A 248 11.90 -5.76 17.38
N LYS A 249 11.60 -4.58 16.80
CA LYS A 249 10.27 -4.29 16.27
C LYS A 249 10.04 -4.96 14.92
N GLU A 250 11.04 -4.99 14.07
CA GLU A 250 10.99 -5.75 12.82
C GLU A 250 10.90 -7.24 13.10
N MET A 251 11.59 -7.74 14.11
CA MET A 251 11.46 -9.12 14.58
C MET A 251 10.00 -9.47 14.90
N GLY A 252 9.27 -8.58 15.59
CA GLY A 252 7.85 -8.78 15.88
C GLY A 252 6.98 -8.87 14.61
N ILE A 253 7.27 -8.05 13.58
CA ILE A 253 6.59 -8.13 12.29
C ILE A 253 6.91 -9.45 11.58
N LEU A 254 8.18 -9.85 11.55
CA LEU A 254 8.63 -11.09 10.92
C LEU A 254 8.07 -12.33 11.60
N LEU A 255 7.97 -12.34 12.94
CA LEU A 255 7.30 -13.41 13.70
C LEU A 255 5.83 -13.56 13.30
N ARG A 256 5.11 -12.46 13.10
CA ARG A 256 3.73 -12.48 12.60
C ARG A 256 3.65 -13.09 11.20
N LEU A 257 4.54 -12.68 10.29
CA LEU A 257 4.59 -13.21 8.93
C LEU A 257 5.00 -14.69 8.91
N LYS A 258 5.94 -15.10 9.77
CA LYS A 258 6.29 -16.52 9.95
C LYS A 258 5.11 -17.33 10.50
N GLY A 259 4.35 -16.75 11.43
CA GLY A 259 3.08 -17.33 11.89
C GLY A 259 2.09 -17.56 10.75
N LEU A 260 1.93 -16.59 9.84
CA LEU A 260 1.10 -16.75 8.65
C LEU A 260 1.61 -17.88 7.74
N ASN A 261 2.92 -17.96 7.51
CA ASN A 261 3.52 -19.07 6.73
C ASN A 261 3.18 -20.44 7.36
N MET A 262 3.26 -20.56 8.69
CA MET A 262 2.89 -21.79 9.40
C MET A 262 1.40 -22.11 9.27
N ILE A 263 0.51 -21.10 9.23
CA ILE A 263 -0.92 -21.29 8.96
C ILE A 263 -1.13 -21.88 7.56
N MET A 264 -0.46 -21.31 6.54
CA MET A 264 -0.54 -21.76 5.15
C MET A 264 -0.05 -23.20 4.99
N GLN A 265 0.88 -23.66 5.85
CA GLN A 265 1.37 -25.03 5.89
C GLN A 265 0.54 -25.95 6.79
N GLY A 266 -0.49 -25.46 7.46
CA GLY A 266 -1.34 -26.22 8.38
C GLY A 266 -0.74 -26.48 9.76
N ASN A 267 0.42 -25.89 10.08
CA ASN A 267 1.06 -26.02 11.39
C ASN A 267 0.49 -24.97 12.37
N PHE A 268 -0.75 -25.18 12.78
CA PHE A 268 -1.50 -24.24 13.60
C PHE A 268 -0.91 -24.05 15.02
N SER A 269 -0.29 -25.07 15.58
CA SER A 269 0.32 -24.98 16.92
C SER A 269 1.51 -24.03 16.95
N GLU A 270 2.44 -24.17 16.01
CA GLU A 270 3.59 -23.30 15.90
C GLU A 270 3.19 -21.88 15.46
N ALA A 271 2.21 -21.78 14.55
CA ALA A 271 1.64 -20.50 14.14
C ALA A 271 1.10 -19.71 15.34
N GLU A 272 0.33 -20.35 16.20
CA GLU A 272 -0.24 -19.71 17.40
C GLU A 272 0.87 -19.22 18.37
N ARG A 273 1.93 -20.02 18.56
CA ARG A 273 3.09 -19.64 19.39
C ARG A 273 3.74 -18.37 18.85
N LEU A 274 4.07 -18.37 17.55
CA LEU A 274 4.74 -17.24 16.88
C LEU A 274 3.89 -15.96 16.89
N LEU A 275 2.59 -16.07 16.68
CA LEU A 275 1.67 -14.93 16.72
C LEU A 275 1.56 -14.31 18.11
N LYS A 276 1.49 -15.13 19.16
CA LYS A 276 1.51 -14.66 20.55
C LYS A 276 2.81 -13.98 20.91
N GLU A 277 3.94 -14.51 20.45
CA GLU A 277 5.26 -13.91 20.62
C GLU A 277 5.35 -12.56 19.90
N SER A 278 4.87 -12.47 18.65
CA SER A 278 4.74 -11.20 17.93
C SER A 278 3.94 -10.16 18.71
N ILE A 279 2.75 -10.53 19.23
CA ILE A 279 1.92 -9.63 20.03
C ILE A 279 2.69 -9.16 21.26
N SER A 280 3.36 -10.05 21.99
CA SER A 280 4.10 -9.70 23.21
C SER A 280 5.23 -8.71 22.92
N THR A 281 5.86 -8.79 21.75
CA THR A 281 6.91 -7.85 21.30
C THR A 281 6.41 -6.41 21.22
N PHE A 282 5.14 -6.21 20.90
CA PHE A 282 4.54 -4.88 20.77
C PHE A 282 3.80 -4.40 22.01
N MET A 283 3.55 -5.26 22.99
CA MET A 283 2.81 -4.93 24.22
C MET A 283 3.70 -4.39 25.36
N VAL A 284 4.91 -3.92 25.05
CA VAL A 284 5.90 -3.50 26.04
C VAL A 284 5.57 -2.15 26.68
N THR A 285 5.16 -1.17 25.87
CA THR A 285 4.74 0.17 26.35
C THR A 285 3.54 0.65 25.55
N GLN A 286 2.76 1.58 26.14
CA GLN A 286 1.58 2.12 25.48
C GLN A 286 1.92 2.84 24.15
N SER A 287 3.05 3.52 24.06
CA SER A 287 3.51 4.19 22.84
C SER A 287 3.86 3.19 21.74
N VAL A 288 4.54 2.10 22.08
CA VAL A 288 4.85 1.00 21.17
C VAL A 288 3.57 0.32 20.72
N GLN A 289 2.67 0.01 21.64
CA GLN A 289 1.38 -0.61 21.33
C GLN A 289 0.55 0.23 20.34
N ARG A 290 0.48 1.55 20.53
CA ARG A 290 -0.21 2.45 19.59
C ARG A 290 0.44 2.45 18.22
N ARG A 291 1.76 2.59 18.15
CA ARG A 291 2.51 2.60 16.88
C ARG A 291 2.34 1.31 16.07
N TYR A 292 2.29 0.17 16.73
CA TYR A 292 2.17 -1.16 16.11
C TYR A 292 0.77 -1.77 16.23
N ALA A 293 -0.24 -0.95 16.54
CA ALA A 293 -1.61 -1.42 16.75
C ALA A 293 -2.14 -2.28 15.60
N LEU A 294 -1.88 -1.91 14.35
CA LEU A 294 -2.30 -2.67 13.18
C LEU A 294 -1.53 -3.98 13.01
N ASN A 295 -0.28 -4.05 13.47
CA ASN A 295 0.47 -5.31 13.50
C ASN A 295 -0.06 -6.27 14.57
N ILE A 296 -0.47 -5.75 15.73
CA ILE A 296 -1.17 -6.50 16.78
C ILE A 296 -2.53 -6.99 16.25
N ALA A 297 -3.30 -6.10 15.62
CA ALA A 297 -4.57 -6.44 14.98
C ALA A 297 -4.40 -7.56 13.93
N GLY A 298 -3.37 -7.45 13.09
CA GLY A 298 -3.03 -8.48 12.10
C GLY A 298 -2.71 -9.83 12.73
N ALA A 299 -1.99 -9.85 13.86
CA ALA A 299 -1.71 -11.10 14.58
C ALA A 299 -2.99 -11.71 15.18
N TYR A 300 -3.89 -10.90 15.75
CA TYR A 300 -5.20 -11.38 16.19
C TYR A 300 -6.05 -11.90 15.03
N ASN A 301 -6.05 -11.22 13.89
CA ASN A 301 -6.73 -11.72 12.70
C ASN A 301 -6.22 -13.11 12.28
N TYR A 302 -4.91 -13.34 12.30
CA TYR A 302 -4.33 -14.66 11.98
C TYR A 302 -4.65 -15.72 13.04
N LEU A 303 -4.74 -15.36 14.33
CA LEU A 303 -5.26 -16.26 15.35
C LEU A 303 -6.74 -16.65 15.06
N GLY A 304 -7.53 -15.71 14.55
CA GLY A 304 -8.88 -15.96 14.06
C GLY A 304 -8.90 -16.95 12.87
N GLU A 305 -7.98 -16.76 11.89
CA GLU A 305 -7.86 -17.69 10.76
C GLU A 305 -7.49 -19.12 11.22
N ILE A 306 -6.62 -19.28 12.22
CA ILE A 306 -6.34 -20.59 12.84
C ILE A 306 -7.62 -21.22 13.40
N ARG A 307 -8.40 -20.48 14.18
CA ARG A 307 -9.66 -21.00 14.76
C ARG A 307 -10.68 -21.35 13.68
N ARG A 308 -10.77 -20.53 12.62
CA ARG A 308 -11.61 -20.80 11.46
C ARG A 308 -11.20 -22.11 10.76
N GLY A 309 -9.89 -22.29 10.47
CA GLY A 309 -9.38 -23.53 9.87
C GLY A 309 -9.64 -24.78 10.71
N MET A 310 -9.72 -24.65 12.04
CA MET A 310 -10.10 -25.72 12.97
C MET A 310 -11.62 -25.91 13.10
N GLY A 311 -12.46 -25.11 12.42
CA GLY A 311 -13.92 -25.13 12.57
C GLY A 311 -14.43 -24.50 13.86
N ARG A 312 -13.57 -23.83 14.64
CA ARG A 312 -13.92 -23.17 15.93
C ARG A 312 -14.39 -21.73 15.67
N TYR A 313 -15.54 -21.62 15.00
CA TYR A 313 -16.01 -20.36 14.39
C TYR A 313 -16.30 -19.25 15.41
N GLN A 314 -16.87 -19.57 16.59
CA GLN A 314 -17.13 -18.53 17.59
C GLN A 314 -15.83 -17.92 18.11
N GLU A 315 -14.82 -18.73 18.38
CA GLU A 315 -13.51 -18.22 18.79
C GLU A 315 -12.81 -17.41 17.69
N ALA A 316 -13.04 -17.77 16.41
CA ALA A 316 -12.55 -16.99 15.29
C ALA A 316 -13.16 -15.58 15.30
N LEU A 317 -14.48 -15.45 15.52
CA LEU A 317 -15.16 -14.16 15.65
C LEU A 317 -14.60 -13.35 16.82
N ASP A 318 -14.37 -13.97 17.98
CA ASP A 318 -13.81 -13.29 19.16
C ASP A 318 -12.40 -12.69 18.86
N TYR A 319 -11.60 -13.37 18.05
CA TYR A 319 -10.30 -12.86 17.61
C TYR A 319 -10.42 -11.74 16.55
N TYR A 320 -11.37 -11.84 15.61
CA TYR A 320 -11.61 -10.77 14.64
C TYR A 320 -12.15 -9.51 15.32
N ASP A 321 -13.01 -9.65 16.34
CA ASP A 321 -13.50 -8.53 17.15
C ASP A 321 -12.33 -7.82 17.87
N LYS A 322 -11.39 -8.57 18.45
CA LYS A 322 -10.14 -7.99 19.01
C LYS A 322 -9.31 -7.28 17.95
N ALA A 323 -9.17 -7.85 16.76
CA ALA A 323 -8.44 -7.19 15.67
C ALA A 323 -9.12 -5.87 15.27
N MET A 324 -10.43 -5.84 15.16
CA MET A 324 -11.20 -4.63 14.87
C MET A 324 -11.11 -3.59 15.99
N GLU A 325 -11.04 -4.00 17.27
CA GLU A 325 -10.85 -3.10 18.40
C GLU A 325 -9.52 -2.34 18.29
N TYR A 326 -8.41 -3.03 17.99
CA TYR A 326 -7.10 -2.38 17.77
C TYR A 326 -7.05 -1.48 16.54
N ALA A 327 -7.86 -1.72 15.53
CA ALA A 327 -7.91 -0.93 14.30
C ALA A 327 -8.91 0.24 14.36
N ARG A 328 -9.80 0.29 15.37
CA ARG A 328 -10.96 1.19 15.44
C ARG A 328 -10.58 2.67 15.32
N ASP A 329 -9.52 3.09 15.97
CA ASP A 329 -9.14 4.50 16.11
C ASP A 329 -8.01 4.90 15.13
N GLN A 330 -7.76 4.07 14.10
CA GLN A 330 -6.55 4.20 13.30
C GLN A 330 -6.80 4.57 11.83
N ASP A 331 -8.05 4.85 11.43
CA ASP A 331 -8.46 5.11 10.03
C ASP A 331 -7.91 4.09 9.01
N ALA A 332 -7.66 2.86 9.47
CA ALA A 332 -7.04 1.79 8.70
C ALA A 332 -8.09 1.00 7.90
N TYR A 333 -8.68 1.63 6.88
CA TYR A 333 -9.78 1.06 6.10
C TYR A 333 -9.43 -0.29 5.44
N SER A 334 -8.21 -0.44 4.93
CA SER A 334 -7.74 -1.71 4.37
C SER A 334 -7.77 -2.86 5.39
N SER A 335 -7.34 -2.59 6.62
CA SER A 335 -7.38 -3.57 7.71
C SER A 335 -8.82 -3.90 8.10
N TRP A 336 -9.70 -2.89 8.18
CA TRP A 336 -11.12 -3.08 8.46
C TRP A 336 -11.80 -3.97 7.42
N VAL A 337 -11.52 -3.79 6.14
CA VAL A 337 -12.05 -4.65 5.06
C VAL A 337 -11.62 -6.10 5.26
N VAL A 338 -10.36 -6.34 5.60
CA VAL A 338 -9.86 -7.70 5.87
C VAL A 338 -10.59 -8.34 7.05
N PHE A 339 -10.70 -7.62 8.17
CA PHE A 339 -11.33 -8.18 9.38
C PHE A 339 -12.83 -8.41 9.19
N SER A 340 -13.53 -7.43 8.59
CA SER A 340 -14.95 -7.56 8.28
C SER A 340 -15.21 -8.69 7.26
N CYS A 341 -14.38 -8.81 6.23
CA CYS A 341 -14.46 -9.91 5.28
C CYS A 341 -14.32 -11.25 5.98
N ASN A 342 -13.30 -11.44 6.82
CA ASN A 342 -13.08 -12.70 7.53
C ASN A 342 -14.20 -13.03 8.53
N ALA A 343 -14.71 -12.03 9.25
CA ALA A 343 -15.86 -12.20 10.15
C ALA A 343 -17.14 -12.56 9.35
N GLY A 344 -17.37 -11.91 8.21
CA GLY A 344 -18.49 -12.20 7.32
C GLY A 344 -18.44 -13.63 6.78
N VAL A 345 -17.26 -14.10 6.36
CA VAL A 345 -17.04 -15.48 5.89
C VAL A 345 -17.40 -16.49 6.98
N VAL A 346 -16.95 -16.25 8.22
CA VAL A 346 -17.28 -17.14 9.36
C VAL A 346 -18.77 -17.12 9.69
N CYS A 347 -19.40 -15.93 9.70
CA CYS A 347 -20.85 -15.84 9.91
C CYS A 347 -21.62 -16.57 8.82
N TYR A 348 -21.19 -16.49 7.56
CA TYR A 348 -21.80 -17.23 6.45
C TYR A 348 -21.68 -18.74 6.65
N ALA A 349 -20.50 -19.25 7.04
CA ALA A 349 -20.27 -20.66 7.32
C ALA A 349 -21.13 -21.18 8.49
N MET A 350 -21.45 -20.32 9.47
CA MET A 350 -22.37 -20.63 10.60
C MET A 350 -23.85 -20.54 10.22
N GLY A 351 -24.20 -20.16 8.99
CA GLY A 351 -25.59 -19.93 8.58
C GLY A 351 -26.19 -18.62 9.10
N ARG A 352 -25.38 -17.73 9.71
CA ARG A 352 -25.82 -16.43 10.22
C ARG A 352 -25.79 -15.37 9.10
N TYR A 353 -26.65 -15.55 8.09
CA TYR A 353 -26.59 -14.81 6.83
C TYR A 353 -26.82 -13.31 6.98
N GLU A 354 -27.71 -12.87 7.85
CA GLU A 354 -27.95 -11.44 8.10
C GLU A 354 -26.71 -10.76 8.72
N GLN A 355 -26.05 -11.44 9.66
CA GLN A 355 -24.83 -10.95 10.27
C GLN A 355 -23.67 -10.95 9.27
N ALA A 356 -23.55 -11.98 8.43
CA ALA A 356 -22.57 -12.06 7.37
C ALA A 356 -22.72 -10.88 6.38
N GLU A 357 -23.96 -10.62 5.94
CA GLU A 357 -24.25 -9.50 5.04
C GLU A 357 -23.85 -8.16 5.64
N LYS A 358 -24.14 -7.92 6.92
CA LYS A 358 -23.73 -6.71 7.62
C LYS A 358 -22.22 -6.49 7.54
N TYR A 359 -21.42 -7.52 7.80
CA TYR A 359 -19.96 -7.42 7.71
C TYR A 359 -19.48 -7.19 6.29
N PHE A 360 -20.04 -7.88 5.30
CA PHE A 360 -19.64 -7.69 3.90
C PHE A 360 -20.05 -6.33 3.36
N ARG A 361 -21.23 -5.80 3.72
CA ARG A 361 -21.63 -4.43 3.31
C ARG A 361 -20.75 -3.37 3.97
N GLN A 362 -20.40 -3.52 5.24
CA GLN A 362 -19.44 -2.64 5.90
C GLN A 362 -18.08 -2.63 5.19
N ALA A 363 -17.59 -3.79 4.75
CA ALA A 363 -16.36 -3.86 3.96
C ALA A 363 -16.53 -3.19 2.59
N TYR A 364 -17.65 -3.44 1.91
CA TYR A 364 -17.95 -2.90 0.57
C TYR A 364 -18.04 -1.36 0.56
N GLU A 365 -18.65 -0.77 1.59
CA GLU A 365 -18.78 0.68 1.75
C GLU A 365 -17.41 1.41 1.92
N LEU A 366 -16.38 0.67 2.31
CA LEU A 366 -15.03 1.20 2.45
C LEU A 366 -14.23 1.16 1.14
N PHE A 367 -14.65 0.39 0.14
CA PHE A 367 -13.91 0.23 -1.13
C PHE A 367 -13.55 1.54 -1.85
N PRO A 368 -14.44 2.56 -1.92
CA PRO A 368 -14.09 3.82 -2.56
C PRO A 368 -13.04 4.65 -1.83
N ARG A 369 -12.70 4.28 -0.59
CA ARG A 369 -11.77 5.04 0.24
C ARG A 369 -10.30 4.68 0.05
N TYR A 370 -10.00 3.64 -0.74
CA TYR A 370 -8.62 3.25 -1.03
C TYR A 370 -8.52 2.50 -2.38
N ASN A 371 -7.42 2.74 -3.10
CA ASN A 371 -7.18 2.20 -4.46
C ASN A 371 -6.60 0.79 -4.46
N PHE A 372 -7.06 -0.08 -3.58
CA PHE A 372 -6.50 -1.40 -3.41
C PHE A 372 -7.58 -2.47 -3.50
N CYS A 373 -7.50 -3.36 -4.50
CA CYS A 373 -8.56 -4.33 -4.80
C CYS A 373 -8.54 -5.60 -3.93
N TRP A 374 -7.61 -5.73 -2.98
CA TRP A 374 -7.48 -6.94 -2.19
C TRP A 374 -8.70 -7.16 -1.29
N ARG A 375 -9.18 -8.40 -1.20
CA ARG A 375 -10.43 -8.82 -0.55
C ARG A 375 -11.73 -8.36 -1.21
N HIS A 376 -11.68 -7.43 -2.17
CA HIS A 376 -12.89 -7.02 -2.88
C HIS A 376 -13.59 -8.19 -3.58
N PRO A 377 -12.90 -9.05 -4.38
CA PRO A 377 -13.55 -10.17 -5.05
C PRO A 377 -14.21 -11.15 -4.08
N ILE A 378 -13.63 -11.36 -2.88
CA ILE A 378 -14.21 -12.23 -1.86
C ILE A 378 -15.50 -11.64 -1.31
N VAL A 379 -15.49 -10.37 -0.93
CA VAL A 379 -16.66 -9.65 -0.40
C VAL A 379 -17.79 -9.67 -1.43
N GLU A 380 -17.50 -9.33 -2.68
CA GLU A 380 -18.46 -9.31 -3.78
C GLU A 380 -19.02 -10.70 -4.09
N ALA A 381 -18.18 -11.74 -4.08
CA ALA A 381 -18.62 -13.12 -4.26
C ALA A 381 -19.63 -13.56 -3.18
N TYR A 382 -19.38 -13.22 -1.92
CA TYR A 382 -20.32 -13.55 -0.85
C TYR A 382 -21.58 -12.68 -0.87
N LEU A 383 -21.48 -11.39 -1.23
CA LEU A 383 -22.65 -10.53 -1.44
C LEU A 383 -23.52 -11.09 -2.57
N ALA A 384 -22.94 -11.58 -3.66
CA ALA A 384 -23.69 -12.23 -4.73
C ALA A 384 -24.43 -13.48 -4.25
N LEU A 385 -23.78 -14.33 -3.45
CA LEU A 385 -24.43 -15.51 -2.85
C LEU A 385 -25.60 -15.11 -1.93
N LEU A 386 -25.43 -14.05 -1.15
CA LEU A 386 -26.48 -13.55 -0.26
C LEU A 386 -27.63 -12.90 -1.02
N SER A 387 -27.35 -12.12 -2.10
CA SER A 387 -28.37 -11.53 -2.98
C SER A 387 -29.19 -12.61 -3.69
N MET A 388 -28.57 -13.71 -4.16
CA MET A 388 -29.28 -14.85 -4.72
C MET A 388 -30.23 -15.53 -3.73
N ARG A 389 -29.85 -15.65 -2.46
CA ARG A 389 -30.74 -16.18 -1.40
C ARG A 389 -31.96 -15.31 -1.15
N LYS A 390 -31.88 -14.00 -1.47
CA LYS A 390 -32.95 -13.03 -1.37
C LYS A 390 -33.72 -12.85 -2.69
N GLU A 391 -33.42 -13.68 -3.69
CA GLU A 391 -34.01 -13.60 -5.04
C GLU A 391 -33.68 -12.29 -5.79
N GLN A 392 -32.60 -11.60 -5.38
CA GLN A 392 -32.11 -10.35 -5.99
C GLN A 392 -31.06 -10.64 -7.08
N GLU A 393 -31.49 -11.30 -8.16
CA GLU A 393 -30.60 -11.85 -9.20
C GLU A 393 -29.75 -10.76 -9.89
N LYS A 394 -30.34 -9.59 -10.18
CA LYS A 394 -29.60 -8.47 -10.84
C LYS A 394 -28.49 -7.90 -9.96
N GLU A 395 -28.74 -7.82 -8.65
CA GLU A 395 -27.72 -7.36 -7.70
C GLU A 395 -26.59 -8.39 -7.58
N ALA A 396 -26.94 -9.68 -7.57
CA ALA A 396 -25.94 -10.76 -7.55
C ALA A 396 -25.08 -10.77 -8.80
N GLU A 397 -25.66 -10.55 -9.98
CA GLU A 397 -24.94 -10.44 -11.24
C GLU A 397 -23.96 -9.26 -11.23
N CYS A 398 -24.38 -8.09 -10.77
CA CYS A 398 -23.52 -6.92 -10.64
C CYS A 398 -22.30 -7.19 -9.73
N PHE A 399 -22.51 -7.77 -8.56
CA PHE A 399 -21.40 -8.11 -7.66
C PHE A 399 -20.42 -9.13 -8.27
N LEU A 400 -20.92 -10.15 -8.97
CA LEU A 400 -20.04 -11.14 -9.59
C LEU A 400 -19.26 -10.57 -10.78
N ASP A 401 -19.87 -9.70 -11.60
CA ASP A 401 -19.20 -9.05 -12.71
C ASP A 401 -18.09 -8.13 -12.22
N ASP A 402 -18.35 -7.36 -11.16
CA ASP A 402 -17.34 -6.52 -10.51
C ASP A 402 -16.19 -7.39 -9.95
N ALA A 403 -16.50 -8.50 -9.30
CA ALA A 403 -15.49 -9.42 -8.78
C ALA A 403 -14.61 -10.01 -9.91
N VAL A 404 -15.24 -10.48 -11.00
CA VAL A 404 -14.53 -11.05 -12.17
C VAL A 404 -13.65 -9.99 -12.84
N GLN A 405 -14.16 -8.76 -13.00
CA GLN A 405 -13.38 -7.67 -13.56
C GLN A 405 -12.14 -7.35 -12.73
N LYS A 406 -12.26 -7.34 -11.39
CA LYS A 406 -11.12 -7.11 -10.49
C LYS A 406 -10.09 -8.24 -10.56
N LEU A 407 -10.53 -9.50 -10.70
CA LEU A 407 -9.61 -10.63 -10.86
C LEU A 407 -8.74 -10.51 -12.11
N SER A 408 -9.21 -9.85 -13.18
CA SER A 408 -8.39 -9.64 -14.39
C SER A 408 -7.18 -8.73 -14.15
N LYS A 409 -7.24 -7.90 -13.11
CA LYS A 409 -6.18 -6.98 -12.69
C LYS A 409 -5.30 -7.54 -11.56
N MET A 410 -5.67 -8.68 -11.00
CA MET A 410 -5.00 -9.29 -9.84
C MET A 410 -4.61 -10.73 -10.17
N ASN A 411 -3.41 -11.12 -9.81
CA ASN A 411 -2.99 -12.52 -9.91
C ASN A 411 -2.95 -13.15 -8.50
N ASN A 412 -4.12 -13.20 -7.83
CA ASN A 412 -4.26 -13.83 -6.53
C ASN A 412 -5.12 -15.10 -6.67
N PRO A 413 -4.50 -16.31 -6.66
CA PRO A 413 -5.22 -17.56 -6.84
C PRO A 413 -6.34 -17.76 -5.81
N ARG A 414 -6.08 -17.42 -4.54
CA ARG A 414 -7.06 -17.64 -3.46
C ARG A 414 -8.32 -16.81 -3.65
N GLU A 415 -8.20 -15.54 -4.05
CA GLU A 415 -9.36 -14.68 -4.32
C GLU A 415 -10.17 -15.17 -5.53
N ALA A 416 -9.46 -15.61 -6.59
CA ALA A 416 -10.10 -16.26 -7.73
C ALA A 416 -10.87 -17.53 -7.31
N GLY A 417 -10.32 -18.30 -6.37
CA GLY A 417 -10.98 -19.46 -5.80
C GLY A 417 -12.34 -19.16 -5.18
N TYR A 418 -12.47 -18.08 -4.44
CA TYR A 418 -13.74 -17.65 -3.85
C TYR A 418 -14.78 -17.23 -4.90
N VAL A 419 -14.37 -16.51 -5.93
CA VAL A 419 -15.27 -16.12 -7.02
C VAL A 419 -15.73 -17.36 -7.80
N TYR A 420 -14.82 -18.27 -8.12
CA TYR A 420 -15.18 -19.53 -8.79
C TYR A 420 -16.11 -20.40 -7.93
N MET A 421 -15.90 -20.42 -6.62
CA MET A 421 -16.80 -21.09 -5.66
C MET A 421 -18.20 -20.48 -5.72
N ALA A 422 -18.31 -19.16 -5.67
CA ALA A 422 -19.62 -18.49 -5.74
C ALA A 422 -20.36 -18.84 -7.04
N ILE A 423 -19.69 -18.78 -8.18
CA ILE A 423 -20.27 -19.15 -9.47
C ILE A 423 -20.70 -20.63 -9.46
N ALA A 424 -19.87 -21.55 -8.94
CA ALA A 424 -20.20 -22.96 -8.87
C ALA A 424 -21.44 -23.23 -8.01
N LEU A 425 -21.52 -22.57 -6.84
CA LEU A 425 -22.67 -22.71 -5.92
C LEU A 425 -23.95 -22.13 -6.55
N ILE A 426 -23.89 -20.98 -7.21
CA ILE A 426 -25.04 -20.37 -7.90
C ILE A 426 -25.51 -21.29 -9.03
N LYS A 427 -24.62 -21.81 -9.87
CA LYS A 427 -24.97 -22.75 -10.94
C LYS A 427 -25.61 -24.04 -10.42
N HIS A 428 -25.19 -24.50 -9.24
CA HIS A 428 -25.77 -25.69 -8.62
C HIS A 428 -27.17 -25.41 -8.05
N GLN A 429 -27.32 -24.31 -7.28
CA GLN A 429 -28.56 -24.01 -6.57
C GLN A 429 -29.64 -23.40 -7.47
N TYR A 430 -29.23 -22.66 -8.51
CA TYR A 430 -30.10 -21.90 -9.41
C TYR A 430 -29.82 -22.15 -10.89
N PRO A 431 -29.84 -23.41 -11.39
CA PRO A 431 -29.35 -23.74 -12.73
C PRO A 431 -30.16 -23.09 -13.86
N GLN A 432 -31.40 -22.70 -13.62
CA GLN A 432 -32.31 -22.10 -14.61
C GLN A 432 -32.31 -20.56 -14.61
N ARG A 433 -31.59 -19.92 -13.71
CA ARG A 433 -31.53 -18.46 -13.62
C ARG A 433 -30.56 -17.87 -14.66
N SER A 434 -30.82 -16.63 -15.09
CA SER A 434 -30.00 -15.93 -16.11
C SER A 434 -28.53 -15.81 -15.69
N ILE A 435 -28.28 -15.51 -14.42
CA ILE A 435 -26.93 -15.44 -13.85
C ILE A 435 -26.12 -16.74 -14.04
N SER A 436 -26.78 -17.92 -13.96
CA SER A 436 -26.13 -19.21 -14.18
C SER A 436 -25.78 -19.44 -15.66
N ILE A 437 -26.51 -18.81 -16.58
CA ILE A 437 -26.26 -18.86 -18.02
C ILE A 437 -25.21 -17.83 -18.43
N HIS A 438 -25.18 -16.67 -17.77
CA HIS A 438 -24.26 -15.57 -18.04
C HIS A 438 -22.79 -16.00 -17.96
N TYR A 439 -22.42 -16.83 -16.98
CA TYR A 439 -21.05 -17.35 -16.84
C TYR A 439 -20.87 -18.63 -17.67
N PRO A 440 -20.04 -18.64 -18.74
CA PRO A 440 -19.86 -19.81 -19.59
C PRO A 440 -19.11 -20.92 -18.84
N GLY A 441 -19.49 -22.16 -19.11
CA GLY A 441 -18.89 -23.34 -18.49
C GLY A 441 -19.81 -24.04 -17.47
N SER A 442 -19.43 -25.26 -17.11
CA SER A 442 -20.21 -26.09 -16.19
C SER A 442 -19.92 -25.74 -14.73
N MET A 443 -20.88 -26.07 -13.83
CA MET A 443 -20.68 -26.01 -12.38
C MET A 443 -19.42 -26.78 -11.98
N SER A 444 -19.23 -28.00 -12.50
CA SER A 444 -18.05 -28.83 -12.19
C SER A 444 -16.73 -28.16 -12.61
N SER A 445 -16.69 -27.46 -13.75
CA SER A 445 -15.49 -26.71 -14.17
C SER A 445 -15.11 -25.61 -13.18
N TYR A 446 -16.08 -24.82 -12.72
CA TYR A 446 -15.83 -23.78 -11.71
C TYR A 446 -15.47 -24.36 -10.35
N ALA A 447 -16.13 -25.43 -9.92
CA ALA A 447 -15.80 -26.10 -8.67
C ALA A 447 -14.38 -26.67 -8.67
N THR A 448 -13.93 -27.24 -9.80
CA THR A 448 -12.55 -27.72 -9.94
C THR A 448 -11.54 -26.58 -9.88
N LYS A 449 -11.79 -25.48 -10.60
CA LYS A 449 -10.93 -24.28 -10.53
C LYS A 449 -10.84 -23.70 -9.11
N ALA A 450 -11.97 -23.65 -8.41
CA ALA A 450 -12.02 -23.18 -7.03
C ALA A 450 -11.21 -24.08 -6.08
N LEU A 451 -11.36 -25.40 -6.18
CA LEU A 451 -10.60 -26.37 -5.37
C LEU A 451 -9.09 -26.32 -5.61
N GLN A 452 -8.66 -25.99 -6.82
CA GLN A 452 -7.23 -25.80 -7.15
C GLN A 452 -6.65 -24.51 -6.58
N ALA A 453 -7.49 -23.49 -6.42
CA ALA A 453 -7.08 -22.15 -6.05
C ALA A 453 -7.23 -21.83 -4.55
N LEU A 454 -8.21 -22.46 -3.87
CA LEU A 454 -8.45 -22.28 -2.44
C LEU A 454 -7.39 -23.00 -1.58
N ASP A 455 -6.99 -22.34 -0.53
CA ASP A 455 -6.03 -22.86 0.45
C ASP A 455 -6.60 -24.08 1.20
N SER A 456 -5.82 -25.14 1.31
CA SER A 456 -6.29 -26.40 1.90
C SER A 456 -6.54 -26.32 3.40
N HIS A 457 -5.88 -25.41 4.10
CA HIS A 457 -5.94 -25.28 5.56
C HIS A 457 -6.83 -24.11 6.01
N ARG A 458 -6.72 -22.96 5.32
CA ARG A 458 -7.48 -21.76 5.66
C ARG A 458 -8.92 -21.80 5.15
N ASP A 459 -9.16 -22.45 4.01
CA ASP A 459 -10.46 -22.45 3.32
C ASP A 459 -11.14 -23.83 3.39
N ALA A 460 -10.96 -24.55 4.50
CA ALA A 460 -11.44 -25.92 4.68
C ALA A 460 -12.97 -26.05 4.52
N TRP A 461 -13.75 -25.09 5.02
CA TRP A 461 -15.20 -25.10 4.88
C TRP A 461 -15.63 -24.90 3.42
N GLU A 462 -15.04 -23.95 2.72
CA GLU A 462 -15.34 -23.65 1.32
C GLU A 462 -15.03 -24.85 0.42
N ARG A 463 -13.89 -25.50 0.67
CA ARG A 463 -13.49 -26.72 -0.03
C ARG A 463 -14.49 -27.85 0.23
N GLN A 464 -14.91 -28.05 1.48
CA GLN A 464 -15.92 -29.05 1.85
C GLN A 464 -17.26 -28.82 1.13
N GLN A 465 -17.71 -27.54 1.02
CA GLN A 465 -18.91 -27.21 0.24
C GLN A 465 -18.77 -27.64 -1.22
N LEU A 466 -17.63 -27.33 -1.87
CA LEU A 466 -17.37 -27.71 -3.24
C LEU A 466 -17.26 -29.22 -3.45
N GLU A 467 -16.57 -29.93 -2.56
CA GLU A 467 -16.42 -31.39 -2.62
C GLU A 467 -17.78 -32.11 -2.49
N SER A 468 -18.70 -31.56 -1.70
CA SER A 468 -20.06 -32.09 -1.57
C SER A 468 -20.84 -32.04 -2.90
N LEU A 469 -20.58 -31.07 -3.78
CA LEU A 469 -21.22 -30.97 -5.10
C LEU A 469 -20.86 -32.17 -6.00
N PHE A 470 -19.62 -32.67 -5.93
CA PHE A 470 -19.20 -33.83 -6.71
C PHE A 470 -19.78 -35.16 -6.19
N CYS A 471 -20.03 -35.24 -4.87
CA CYS A 471 -20.67 -36.44 -4.29
C CYS A 471 -22.14 -36.57 -4.72
N ILE A 472 -22.84 -35.46 -4.93
CA ILE A 472 -24.24 -35.44 -5.38
C ILE A 472 -24.31 -35.83 -6.86
N THR A 473 -23.41 -35.31 -7.71
CA THR A 473 -23.41 -35.62 -9.17
C THR A 473 -23.03 -37.05 -9.49
N ARG A 474 -22.38 -37.80 -8.60
CA ARG A 474 -22.10 -39.25 -8.77
C ARG A 474 -23.26 -40.16 -8.38
N ARG A 475 -24.28 -39.64 -7.71
CA ARG A 475 -25.48 -40.36 -7.28
C ARG A 475 -26.72 -40.11 -8.14
N SER A 476 -26.68 -39.08 -9.00
CA SER A 476 -27.67 -38.73 -10.01
C SER A 476 -27.24 -39.21 -11.39
#